data_23af03d83206b101b7eb3e0fc356de78
#
_entry.id   23af03d83206b101b7eb3e0fc356de78
#
_cell.length_a   1.000
_cell.length_b   1.000
_cell.length_c   1.000
_cell.angle_alpha   90.00
_cell.angle_beta   90.00
_cell.angle_gamma   90.00
#
_symmetry.space_group_name_H-M   'P 1'
#
loop_
_entity.id
_entity.type
_entity.pdbx_description
1 polymer ?
#
loop_
_entity_poly.entity_id
_entity_poly.type
_entity_poly.pdbx_seq_one_letter_code
_entity_poly.pdbx_strand_id
1 'polypeptide(L)'
;MTEIVNTTPLSSSTAHDDASDTRPAMIDVDHVSMVFNMASEQLNSLKEYAVAFAKRELMFKEFRAIDDVSFTVRKGDVFGILGTNGSGKSTMLKIIAGVLEPSSGSCNVSGNIAPLIELGAGFDFELTARENIYLNGALLGYSRKFINQHFDEIVEFAEIEKFLDMPMKNYSSGMVARIAFAIATVIIPDILIVDEVLSVGDFMFQQKCEQRISSLIKEHDVTVLIVSHNNDQIERLCNKAIWIEKGHTRMMGTASEVCTAYRALGGHIGSAESEAVVYNTLINPIAYDDEIAVSISGDDRYGTAVKLTSLCQYPNSETVILSVSELPSICFSAVGLAAAYEAPILLIKPDHIPDSTMQELQRLKPYSIIVVGVTSENEETIATEFHRHYNKANVSFIGSTVAHKAAIDIFHAAEIQQWGDCAIVSWDGCFGDQMSLLPYSTTNRTPFFYINEDGKISDETWALLVSGHFRKLLLLGSKDTFPDEIIESFRNRNIHATRICEINASVANKYINEKFTIPSLEKSGKFVDTLIVSSTWHPFDSFNIGRYAIEHNAAMLLVDANNLDSVASAIQYLETLNGSIEHLVFIGDENQFNRVDKRLLMKAAALAQRH
;
A
#
# COMPACT_ATOMS: atom_id res chain seq x y z
N MET A 1 -17.34 17.00 -17.94
CA MET A 1 -17.29 15.94 -18.96
C MET A 1 -16.25 14.96 -18.49
N THR A 2 -16.65 13.95 -17.76
CA THR A 2 -15.78 12.87 -17.27
C THR A 2 -15.75 11.83 -18.37
N GLU A 3 -14.63 11.70 -19.06
CA GLU A 3 -14.39 10.65 -20.04
C GLU A 3 -14.61 9.29 -19.38
N ILE A 4 -15.48 8.52 -19.99
CA ILE A 4 -15.68 7.10 -19.66
C ILE A 4 -14.41 6.41 -20.15
N VAL A 5 -13.49 6.13 -19.24
CA VAL A 5 -12.36 5.23 -19.51
C VAL A 5 -12.97 3.86 -19.77
N ASN A 6 -12.98 3.46 -21.05
CA ASN A 6 -13.27 2.09 -21.46
C ASN A 6 -12.21 1.19 -20.81
N THR A 7 -12.55 0.56 -19.71
CA THR A 7 -11.73 -0.49 -19.13
C THR A 7 -11.86 -1.71 -20.05
N THR A 8 -10.90 -1.87 -20.97
CA THR A 8 -10.77 -3.09 -21.76
C THR A 8 -10.60 -4.25 -20.78
N PRO A 9 -11.32 -5.38 -20.91
CA PRO A 9 -11.03 -6.57 -20.11
C PRO A 9 -9.55 -6.89 -20.29
N LEU A 10 -8.84 -7.13 -19.19
CA LEU A 10 -7.49 -7.70 -19.25
C LEU A 10 -7.64 -8.95 -20.11
N SER A 11 -6.92 -9.00 -21.27
CA SER A 11 -7.10 -10.00 -22.31
C SER A 11 -7.23 -11.37 -21.63
N SER A 12 -8.42 -11.88 -21.68
CA SER A 12 -8.83 -13.10 -21.06
C SER A 12 -7.76 -14.19 -21.25
N SER A 13 -7.08 -14.62 -20.18
CA SER A 13 -7.08 -16.04 -20.02
C SER A 13 -8.59 -16.38 -19.99
N THR A 14 -9.13 -16.74 -21.15
CA THR A 14 -10.46 -17.30 -21.31
C THR A 14 -10.74 -18.11 -20.07
N ALA A 15 -11.89 -17.85 -19.44
CA ALA A 15 -12.42 -18.75 -18.45
C ALA A 15 -12.06 -20.17 -18.93
N HIS A 16 -11.03 -20.76 -18.35
CA HIS A 16 -10.91 -22.17 -18.40
C HIS A 16 -12.05 -22.68 -17.52
N ASP A 17 -13.24 -22.62 -18.09
CA ASP A 17 -14.21 -23.65 -17.81
C ASP A 17 -13.45 -24.91 -18.16
N ASP A 18 -12.93 -25.55 -17.12
CA ASP A 18 -12.14 -26.76 -17.28
C ASP A 18 -13.13 -27.74 -17.95
N ALA A 19 -13.03 -27.88 -19.29
CA ALA A 19 -13.94 -28.73 -20.06
C ALA A 19 -13.90 -30.19 -19.55
N SER A 20 -13.01 -30.47 -18.60
CA SER A 20 -12.85 -31.71 -17.86
C SER A 20 -13.65 -31.76 -16.55
N ASP A 21 -14.14 -30.64 -16.00
CA ASP A 21 -14.86 -30.62 -14.72
C ASP A 21 -16.33 -31.05 -14.92
N THR A 22 -16.64 -32.28 -14.61
CA THR A 22 -17.96 -32.90 -14.76
C THR A 22 -18.90 -32.66 -13.58
N ARG A 23 -18.49 -31.92 -12.53
CA ARG A 23 -19.35 -31.61 -11.39
C ARG A 23 -20.56 -30.77 -11.80
N PRO A 24 -21.75 -30.98 -11.19
CA PRO A 24 -22.95 -30.23 -11.55
C PRO A 24 -22.79 -28.72 -11.26
N ALA A 25 -23.30 -27.88 -12.15
CA ALA A 25 -23.41 -26.45 -11.90
C ALA A 25 -24.49 -26.19 -10.83
N MET A 26 -24.10 -25.49 -9.77
CA MET A 26 -25.00 -25.07 -8.68
C MET A 26 -25.48 -23.64 -8.89
N ILE A 27 -24.65 -22.77 -9.43
CA ILE A 27 -24.98 -21.40 -9.80
C ILE A 27 -24.44 -21.20 -11.21
N ASP A 28 -25.30 -20.76 -12.11
CA ASP A 28 -24.96 -20.45 -13.49
C ASP A 28 -25.45 -19.05 -13.85
N VAL A 29 -24.53 -18.12 -14.02
CA VAL A 29 -24.74 -16.72 -14.35
C VAL A 29 -24.33 -16.53 -15.80
N ASP A 30 -25.31 -16.22 -16.67
CA ASP A 30 -25.12 -16.11 -18.11
C ASP A 30 -25.52 -14.72 -18.62
N HIS A 31 -24.53 -13.93 -19.05
CA HIS A 31 -24.67 -12.59 -19.61
C HIS A 31 -25.56 -11.65 -18.79
N VAL A 32 -25.43 -11.70 -17.45
CA VAL A 32 -26.25 -10.93 -16.52
C VAL A 32 -25.88 -9.47 -16.54
N SER A 33 -26.91 -8.61 -16.75
CA SER A 33 -26.80 -7.17 -16.53
C SER A 33 -27.92 -6.68 -15.62
N MET A 34 -27.62 -5.65 -14.80
CA MET A 34 -28.57 -5.01 -13.90
C MET A 34 -28.50 -3.50 -14.02
N VAL A 35 -29.61 -2.90 -14.40
CA VAL A 35 -29.74 -1.45 -14.62
C VAL A 35 -30.75 -0.88 -13.63
N PHE A 36 -30.37 0.12 -12.90
CA PHE A 36 -31.25 0.89 -12.02
C PHE A 36 -31.55 2.25 -12.64
N ASN A 37 -32.83 2.62 -12.66
CA ASN A 37 -33.25 3.96 -13.03
C ASN A 37 -33.20 4.87 -11.81
N MET A 38 -32.21 5.73 -11.74
CA MET A 38 -32.08 6.73 -10.68
C MET A 38 -32.78 8.03 -11.14
N ALA A 39 -33.74 8.52 -10.35
CA ALA A 39 -34.29 9.85 -10.57
C ALA A 39 -33.20 10.89 -10.29
N SER A 40 -33.02 11.85 -11.20
CA SER A 40 -31.99 12.90 -11.05
C SER A 40 -32.28 13.87 -9.90
N GLU A 41 -33.52 13.91 -9.38
CA GLU A 41 -33.96 14.68 -8.22
C GLU A 41 -34.85 13.83 -7.31
N GLN A 42 -34.67 13.95 -5.99
CA GLN A 42 -35.61 13.37 -5.02
C GLN A 42 -36.89 14.21 -5.01
N LEU A 43 -37.91 13.76 -5.73
CA LEU A 43 -39.24 14.36 -5.69
C LEU A 43 -39.98 13.82 -4.45
N ASN A 44 -40.24 14.69 -3.48
CA ASN A 44 -40.84 14.31 -2.19
C ASN A 44 -42.38 14.31 -2.19
N SER A 45 -43.03 14.68 -3.31
CA SER A 45 -44.48 14.68 -3.38
C SER A 45 -45.01 14.28 -4.76
N LEU A 46 -46.20 13.63 -4.78
CA LEU A 46 -46.94 13.28 -6.02
C LEU A 46 -47.21 14.50 -6.90
N LYS A 47 -47.33 15.70 -6.29
CA LYS A 47 -47.57 16.96 -7.01
C LYS A 47 -46.33 17.41 -7.76
N GLU A 48 -45.13 17.28 -7.16
CA GLU A 48 -43.85 17.58 -7.81
C GLU A 48 -43.59 16.60 -8.93
N TYR A 49 -43.95 15.30 -8.76
CA TYR A 49 -43.86 14.29 -9.78
C TYR A 49 -44.73 14.61 -10.99
N ALA A 50 -45.98 15.03 -10.75
CA ALA A 50 -46.91 15.42 -11.82
C ALA A 50 -46.46 16.67 -12.59
N VAL A 51 -45.88 17.66 -11.90
CA VAL A 51 -45.33 18.88 -12.50
C VAL A 51 -44.08 18.59 -13.31
N ALA A 52 -43.13 17.78 -12.81
CA ALA A 52 -41.94 17.38 -13.52
C ALA A 52 -42.25 16.53 -14.74
N PHE A 53 -43.25 15.63 -14.65
CA PHE A 53 -43.77 14.86 -15.79
C PHE A 53 -44.38 15.75 -16.88
N ALA A 54 -45.20 16.73 -16.51
CA ALA A 54 -45.80 17.68 -17.44
C ALA A 54 -44.79 18.59 -18.13
N LYS A 55 -43.69 18.92 -17.44
CA LYS A 55 -42.58 19.73 -17.96
C LYS A 55 -41.54 18.92 -18.76
N ARG A 56 -41.68 17.60 -18.84
CA ARG A 56 -40.68 16.68 -19.41
C ARG A 56 -39.28 16.79 -18.76
N GLU A 57 -39.23 17.20 -17.51
CA GLU A 57 -38.01 17.36 -16.70
C GLU A 57 -37.63 16.10 -15.91
N LEU A 58 -38.44 15.02 -15.99
CA LEU A 58 -38.11 13.71 -15.44
C LEU A 58 -36.93 13.12 -16.22
N MET A 59 -35.72 13.44 -15.83
CA MET A 59 -34.53 12.80 -16.33
C MET A 59 -34.20 11.62 -15.42
N PHE A 60 -34.39 10.39 -15.91
CA PHE A 60 -33.86 9.19 -15.27
C PHE A 60 -32.46 8.98 -15.80
N LYS A 61 -31.49 8.87 -14.86
CA LYS A 61 -30.14 8.45 -15.20
C LYS A 61 -30.05 6.95 -14.98
N GLU A 62 -29.81 6.21 -16.06
CA GLU A 62 -29.50 4.79 -15.95
C GLU A 62 -28.17 4.59 -15.22
N PHE A 63 -28.21 3.77 -14.18
CA PHE A 63 -27.03 3.31 -13.46
C PHE A 63 -26.90 1.81 -13.68
N ARG A 64 -25.88 1.38 -14.39
CA ARG A 64 -25.56 -0.03 -14.62
C ARG A 64 -24.71 -0.53 -13.45
N ALA A 65 -25.33 -1.30 -12.57
CA ALA A 65 -24.64 -1.89 -11.42
C ALA A 65 -23.87 -3.16 -11.80
N ILE A 66 -24.38 -3.92 -12.77
CA ILE A 66 -23.77 -5.09 -13.39
C ILE A 66 -23.95 -4.95 -14.90
N ASP A 67 -22.92 -5.29 -15.66
CA ASP A 67 -22.92 -5.20 -17.12
C ASP A 67 -22.17 -6.40 -17.73
N ASP A 68 -22.93 -7.32 -18.30
CA ASP A 68 -22.47 -8.50 -19.03
C ASP A 68 -21.53 -9.42 -18.24
N VAL A 69 -21.96 -9.86 -17.05
CA VAL A 69 -21.19 -10.77 -16.19
C VAL A 69 -21.64 -12.21 -16.38
N SER A 70 -20.69 -13.12 -16.63
CA SER A 70 -20.92 -14.56 -16.77
C SER A 70 -19.93 -15.37 -15.94
N PHE A 71 -20.43 -16.35 -15.17
CA PHE A 71 -19.60 -17.35 -14.47
C PHE A 71 -20.45 -18.51 -13.99
N THR A 72 -19.78 -19.64 -13.73
CA THR A 72 -20.41 -20.87 -13.22
C THR A 72 -19.73 -21.30 -11.92
N VAL A 73 -20.52 -21.60 -10.89
CA VAL A 73 -20.05 -22.20 -9.63
C VAL A 73 -20.52 -23.66 -9.56
N ARG A 74 -19.59 -24.57 -9.42
CA ARG A 74 -19.87 -26.00 -9.38
C ARG A 74 -20.02 -26.53 -7.96
N LYS A 75 -20.66 -27.70 -7.82
CA LYS A 75 -20.87 -28.34 -6.51
C LYS A 75 -19.54 -28.53 -5.76
N GLY A 76 -19.50 -28.10 -4.50
CA GLY A 76 -18.33 -28.17 -3.63
C GLY A 76 -17.28 -27.07 -3.90
N ASP A 77 -17.54 -26.11 -4.82
CA ASP A 77 -16.67 -24.95 -4.97
C ASP A 77 -16.87 -23.99 -3.79
N VAL A 78 -15.77 -23.39 -3.36
CA VAL A 78 -15.75 -22.21 -2.49
C VAL A 78 -15.34 -21.04 -3.36
N PHE A 79 -16.33 -20.25 -3.77
CA PHE A 79 -16.15 -19.24 -4.80
C PHE A 79 -16.13 -17.84 -4.20
N GLY A 80 -15.06 -17.09 -4.44
CA GLY A 80 -14.87 -15.73 -3.95
C GLY A 80 -15.33 -14.67 -4.95
N ILE A 81 -15.99 -13.61 -4.49
CA ILE A 81 -16.28 -12.41 -5.28
C ILE A 81 -15.52 -11.23 -4.69
N LEU A 82 -14.57 -10.69 -5.48
CA LEU A 82 -13.71 -9.56 -5.14
C LEU A 82 -14.14 -8.30 -5.87
N GLY A 83 -13.78 -7.14 -5.32
CA GLY A 83 -13.97 -5.84 -5.97
C GLY A 83 -14.11 -4.71 -4.94
N THR A 84 -13.92 -3.48 -5.39
CA THR A 84 -14.08 -2.27 -4.56
C THR A 84 -15.53 -2.03 -4.15
N ASN A 85 -15.76 -1.14 -3.18
CA ASN A 85 -17.11 -0.74 -2.81
C ASN A 85 -17.81 -0.09 -4.01
N GLY A 86 -19.07 -0.49 -4.26
CA GLY A 86 -19.84 -0.03 -5.42
C GLY A 86 -19.52 -0.76 -6.75
N SER A 87 -18.69 -1.81 -6.75
CA SER A 87 -18.36 -2.57 -7.97
C SER A 87 -19.49 -3.48 -8.46
N GLY A 88 -20.58 -3.67 -7.68
CA GLY A 88 -21.72 -4.51 -8.07
C GLY A 88 -21.83 -5.84 -7.29
N LYS A 89 -20.90 -6.18 -6.38
CA LYS A 89 -20.88 -7.44 -5.63
C LYS A 89 -22.19 -7.76 -4.92
N SER A 90 -22.71 -6.84 -4.10
CA SER A 90 -23.97 -7.05 -3.35
C SER A 90 -25.19 -7.13 -4.29
N THR A 91 -25.15 -6.44 -5.45
CA THR A 91 -26.18 -6.58 -6.48
C THR A 91 -26.15 -7.97 -7.09
N MET A 92 -24.97 -8.51 -7.42
CA MET A 92 -24.82 -9.87 -7.92
C MET A 92 -25.30 -10.90 -6.90
N LEU A 93 -24.96 -10.74 -5.62
CA LEU A 93 -25.48 -11.63 -4.55
C LEU A 93 -27.00 -11.62 -4.46
N LYS A 94 -27.63 -10.44 -4.54
CA LYS A 94 -29.10 -10.33 -4.50
C LYS A 94 -29.75 -10.97 -5.74
N ILE A 95 -29.10 -10.96 -6.90
CA ILE A 95 -29.57 -11.68 -8.10
C ILE A 95 -29.47 -13.20 -7.86
N ILE A 96 -28.32 -13.70 -7.37
CA ILE A 96 -28.12 -15.12 -7.10
C ILE A 96 -29.09 -15.63 -6.02
N ALA A 97 -29.33 -14.82 -4.99
CA ALA A 97 -30.29 -15.15 -3.93
C ALA A 97 -31.76 -15.05 -4.38
N GLY A 98 -32.05 -14.65 -5.63
CA GLY A 98 -33.42 -14.51 -6.14
C GLY A 98 -34.18 -13.30 -5.59
N VAL A 99 -33.50 -12.33 -4.94
CA VAL A 99 -34.09 -11.09 -4.43
C VAL A 99 -34.30 -10.06 -5.54
N LEU A 100 -33.39 -10.06 -6.54
CA LEU A 100 -33.47 -9.19 -7.70
C LEU A 100 -33.50 -10.03 -8.99
N GLU A 101 -34.38 -9.63 -9.93
CA GLU A 101 -34.37 -10.18 -11.29
C GLU A 101 -33.40 -9.35 -12.14
N PRO A 102 -32.49 -9.98 -12.92
CA PRO A 102 -31.58 -9.25 -13.79
C PRO A 102 -32.34 -8.50 -14.88
N SER A 103 -31.83 -7.34 -15.31
CA SER A 103 -32.41 -6.57 -16.41
C SER A 103 -32.24 -7.28 -17.78
N SER A 104 -31.18 -8.07 -17.94
CA SER A 104 -30.93 -8.97 -19.07
C SER A 104 -30.01 -10.11 -18.64
N GLY A 105 -29.97 -11.18 -19.47
CA GLY A 105 -29.28 -12.41 -19.16
C GLY A 105 -30.08 -13.34 -18.26
N SER A 106 -29.47 -14.38 -17.73
CA SER A 106 -30.11 -15.33 -16.82
C SER A 106 -29.21 -15.74 -15.67
N CYS A 107 -29.83 -16.04 -14.52
CA CYS A 107 -29.15 -16.60 -13.35
C CYS A 107 -29.92 -17.83 -12.88
N ASN A 108 -29.35 -19.01 -13.06
CA ASN A 108 -29.96 -20.28 -12.70
C ASN A 108 -29.28 -20.84 -11.45
N VAL A 109 -30.06 -21.16 -10.42
CA VAL A 109 -29.56 -21.73 -9.17
C VAL A 109 -30.22 -23.07 -8.91
N SER A 110 -29.40 -24.09 -8.61
CA SER A 110 -29.84 -25.46 -8.34
C SER A 110 -29.55 -25.83 -6.89
N GLY A 111 -30.60 -26.03 -6.09
CA GLY A 111 -30.50 -26.38 -4.66
C GLY A 111 -31.01 -25.31 -3.72
N ASN A 112 -31.00 -25.60 -2.42
CA ASN A 112 -31.47 -24.72 -1.36
C ASN A 112 -30.35 -23.72 -0.98
N ILE A 113 -30.66 -22.42 -1.03
CA ILE A 113 -29.74 -21.35 -0.64
C ILE A 113 -29.96 -20.97 0.83
N ALA A 114 -28.89 -20.91 1.62
CA ALA A 114 -28.87 -20.20 2.89
C ALA A 114 -28.12 -18.87 2.73
N PRO A 115 -28.84 -17.74 2.56
CA PRO A 115 -28.21 -16.45 2.35
C PRO A 115 -27.88 -15.79 3.70
N LEU A 116 -26.58 -15.54 3.96
CA LEU A 116 -26.10 -14.68 5.05
C LEU A 116 -25.78 -13.27 4.49
N ILE A 117 -26.64 -12.73 3.63
CA ILE A 117 -26.41 -11.44 2.94
C ILE A 117 -26.76 -10.26 3.85
N GLU A 118 -27.82 -10.40 4.67
CA GLU A 118 -28.24 -9.40 5.65
C GLU A 118 -28.51 -10.14 6.96
N LEU A 119 -27.55 -10.09 7.89
CA LEU A 119 -27.69 -10.75 9.20
C LEU A 119 -28.90 -10.23 9.94
N GLY A 120 -29.83 -11.13 10.23
CA GLY A 120 -31.10 -10.80 10.87
C GLY A 120 -32.22 -10.42 9.90
N ALA A 121 -32.02 -10.48 8.58
CA ALA A 121 -33.14 -10.42 7.65
C ALA A 121 -34.13 -11.56 7.94
N GLY A 122 -35.40 -11.20 8.11
CA GLY A 122 -36.44 -12.15 8.49
C GLY A 122 -36.58 -12.39 10.00
N PHE A 123 -35.78 -11.75 10.87
CA PHE A 123 -36.04 -11.72 12.30
C PHE A 123 -37.07 -10.66 12.67
N ASP A 124 -38.00 -11.04 13.55
CA ASP A 124 -38.87 -10.09 14.22
C ASP A 124 -38.25 -9.75 15.61
N PHE A 125 -37.78 -8.52 15.76
CA PHE A 125 -37.07 -8.07 16.94
C PHE A 125 -37.97 -7.96 18.18
N GLU A 126 -39.31 -7.99 18.02
CA GLU A 126 -40.26 -8.05 19.15
C GLU A 126 -40.38 -9.47 19.71
N LEU A 127 -40.04 -10.49 18.90
CA LEU A 127 -40.05 -11.88 19.32
C LEU A 127 -38.75 -12.26 20.06
N THR A 128 -38.81 -13.33 20.83
CA THR A 128 -37.66 -13.93 21.50
C THR A 128 -36.72 -14.63 20.51
N ALA A 129 -35.49 -14.91 20.91
CA ALA A 129 -34.58 -15.70 20.11
C ALA A 129 -35.14 -17.10 19.80
N ARG A 130 -35.80 -17.74 20.77
CA ARG A 130 -36.49 -19.00 20.58
C ARG A 130 -37.51 -18.93 19.44
N GLU A 131 -38.39 -17.95 19.46
CA GLU A 131 -39.40 -17.76 18.43
C GLU A 131 -38.80 -17.44 17.06
N ASN A 132 -37.76 -16.63 17.04
CA ASN A 132 -37.03 -16.28 15.80
C ASN A 132 -36.30 -17.48 15.18
N ILE A 133 -35.77 -18.42 15.95
CA ILE A 133 -35.20 -19.68 15.43
C ILE A 133 -36.25 -20.44 14.64
N TYR A 134 -37.48 -20.56 15.16
CA TYR A 134 -38.57 -21.23 14.44
C TYR A 134 -39.05 -20.42 13.23
N LEU A 135 -39.19 -19.11 13.38
CA LEU A 135 -39.62 -18.21 12.31
C LEU A 135 -38.66 -18.26 11.14
N ASN A 136 -37.38 -18.06 11.41
CA ASN A 136 -36.33 -18.03 10.37
C ASN A 136 -36.15 -19.41 9.72
N GLY A 137 -36.17 -20.48 10.52
CA GLY A 137 -36.15 -21.85 10.00
C GLY A 137 -37.34 -22.15 9.08
N ALA A 138 -38.54 -21.65 9.38
CA ALA A 138 -39.71 -21.79 8.53
C ALA A 138 -39.58 -20.97 7.24
N LEU A 139 -38.99 -19.76 7.28
CA LEU A 139 -38.69 -18.93 6.09
C LEU A 139 -37.67 -19.62 5.17
N LEU A 140 -36.74 -20.38 5.75
CA LEU A 140 -35.76 -21.20 4.98
C LEU A 140 -36.38 -22.53 4.47
N GLY A 141 -37.70 -22.74 4.68
CA GLY A 141 -38.42 -23.92 4.18
C GLY A 141 -38.39 -25.15 5.06
N TYR A 142 -37.87 -25.07 6.30
CA TYR A 142 -37.73 -26.20 7.21
C TYR A 142 -38.98 -26.45 8.03
N SER A 143 -39.33 -27.73 8.24
CA SER A 143 -40.45 -28.10 9.12
C SER A 143 -40.11 -27.88 10.58
N ARG A 144 -41.14 -27.56 11.39
CA ARG A 144 -40.98 -27.40 12.85
C ARG A 144 -40.36 -28.62 13.53
N LYS A 145 -40.66 -29.84 13.03
CA LYS A 145 -40.07 -31.09 13.55
C LYS A 145 -38.56 -31.14 13.30
N PHE A 146 -38.14 -30.69 12.15
CA PHE A 146 -36.74 -30.65 11.77
C PHE A 146 -35.96 -29.61 12.60
N ILE A 147 -36.53 -28.41 12.81
CA ILE A 147 -35.94 -27.37 13.65
C ILE A 147 -35.78 -27.86 15.08
N ASN A 148 -36.82 -28.56 15.64
CA ASN A 148 -36.72 -29.14 16.96
C ASN A 148 -35.57 -30.12 17.15
N GLN A 149 -35.18 -30.84 16.12
CA GLN A 149 -34.05 -31.79 16.17
C GLN A 149 -32.70 -31.10 16.27
N HIS A 150 -32.57 -29.89 15.73
CA HIS A 150 -31.34 -29.10 15.69
C HIS A 150 -31.34 -27.90 16.64
N PHE A 151 -32.43 -27.73 17.41
CA PHE A 151 -32.65 -26.54 18.25
C PHE A 151 -31.53 -26.33 19.27
N ASP A 152 -31.14 -27.39 19.97
CA ASP A 152 -30.11 -27.33 21.01
C ASP A 152 -28.74 -27.05 20.40
N GLU A 153 -28.43 -27.60 19.23
CA GLU A 153 -27.19 -27.35 18.49
C GLU A 153 -27.10 -25.87 18.03
N ILE A 154 -28.22 -25.29 17.55
CA ILE A 154 -28.30 -23.87 17.18
C ILE A 154 -28.01 -22.99 18.39
N VAL A 155 -28.64 -23.27 19.51
CA VAL A 155 -28.52 -22.49 20.76
C VAL A 155 -27.09 -22.56 21.30
N GLU A 156 -26.52 -23.76 21.35
CA GLU A 156 -25.15 -24.01 21.81
C GLU A 156 -24.12 -23.32 20.89
N PHE A 157 -24.30 -23.43 19.56
CA PHE A 157 -23.39 -22.76 18.61
C PHE A 157 -23.43 -21.23 18.76
N ALA A 158 -24.65 -20.65 18.93
CA ALA A 158 -24.84 -19.21 19.09
C ALA A 158 -24.43 -18.68 20.49
N GLU A 159 -24.27 -19.57 21.49
CA GLU A 159 -23.92 -19.23 22.89
C GLU A 159 -24.94 -18.30 23.54
N ILE A 160 -26.23 -18.59 23.33
CA ILE A 160 -27.35 -17.71 23.77
C ILE A 160 -28.29 -18.33 24.82
N GLU A 161 -27.90 -19.43 25.43
CA GLU A 161 -28.76 -20.19 26.36
C GLU A 161 -29.41 -19.31 27.44
N LYS A 162 -28.64 -18.36 27.99
CA LYS A 162 -29.11 -17.45 29.06
C LYS A 162 -30.08 -16.37 28.59
N PHE A 163 -30.10 -16.12 27.28
CA PHE A 163 -30.87 -15.02 26.69
C PHE A 163 -32.06 -15.50 25.83
N LEU A 164 -32.22 -16.82 25.69
CA LEU A 164 -33.09 -17.47 24.71
C LEU A 164 -34.56 -16.96 24.72
N ASP A 165 -35.07 -16.64 25.87
CA ASP A 165 -36.46 -16.18 26.08
C ASP A 165 -36.59 -14.65 26.24
N MET A 166 -35.51 -13.91 25.87
CA MET A 166 -35.50 -12.45 25.86
C MET A 166 -35.79 -11.95 24.42
N PRO A 167 -36.61 -10.89 24.25
CA PRO A 167 -36.84 -10.27 22.94
C PRO A 167 -35.56 -9.80 22.26
N MET A 168 -35.44 -10.07 20.97
CA MET A 168 -34.21 -9.80 20.22
C MET A 168 -33.88 -8.31 20.07
N LYS A 169 -34.82 -7.40 20.27
CA LYS A 169 -34.53 -5.95 20.33
C LYS A 169 -33.54 -5.55 21.42
N ASN A 170 -33.36 -6.40 22.44
CA ASN A 170 -32.41 -6.20 23.53
C ASN A 170 -31.02 -6.84 23.25
N TYR A 171 -30.84 -7.46 22.09
CA TYR A 171 -29.61 -8.11 21.72
C TYR A 171 -28.64 -7.11 21.09
N SER A 172 -27.32 -7.34 21.28
CA SER A 172 -26.31 -6.65 20.49
C SER A 172 -26.31 -7.17 19.04
N SER A 173 -25.78 -6.36 18.10
CA SER A 173 -25.64 -6.79 16.72
C SER A 173 -24.84 -8.09 16.58
N GLY A 174 -23.81 -8.27 17.42
CA GLY A 174 -23.04 -9.51 17.49
C GLY A 174 -23.87 -10.73 17.92
N MET A 175 -24.78 -10.60 18.91
CA MET A 175 -25.66 -11.70 19.30
C MET A 175 -26.65 -12.06 18.20
N VAL A 176 -27.22 -11.06 17.52
CA VAL A 176 -28.09 -11.28 16.35
C VAL A 176 -27.36 -12.05 15.25
N ALA A 177 -26.12 -11.64 14.95
CA ALA A 177 -25.28 -12.29 13.96
C ALA A 177 -24.97 -13.75 14.31
N ARG A 178 -24.70 -14.04 15.60
CA ARG A 178 -24.43 -15.41 16.08
C ARG A 178 -25.60 -16.33 15.83
N ILE A 179 -26.84 -15.88 16.13
CA ILE A 179 -28.05 -16.66 15.88
C ILE A 179 -28.28 -16.89 14.40
N ALA A 180 -28.17 -15.84 13.58
CA ALA A 180 -28.38 -15.94 12.14
C ALA A 180 -27.39 -16.94 11.51
N PHE A 181 -26.11 -16.85 11.89
CA PHE A 181 -25.08 -17.76 11.42
C PHE A 181 -25.33 -19.21 11.89
N ALA A 182 -25.72 -19.41 13.16
CA ALA A 182 -26.04 -20.72 13.71
C ALA A 182 -27.18 -21.40 12.93
N ILE A 183 -28.29 -20.69 12.70
CA ILE A 183 -29.42 -21.23 11.92
C ILE A 183 -29.00 -21.61 10.51
N ALA A 184 -28.25 -20.74 9.83
CA ALA A 184 -27.84 -20.95 8.44
C ALA A 184 -26.82 -22.08 8.26
N THR A 185 -26.06 -22.46 9.30
CA THR A 185 -24.95 -23.41 9.20
C THR A 185 -25.16 -24.72 9.96
N VAL A 186 -26.02 -24.76 10.95
CA VAL A 186 -26.41 -26.01 11.62
C VAL A 186 -27.29 -26.84 10.69
N ILE A 187 -28.15 -26.20 9.95
CA ILE A 187 -28.95 -26.81 8.89
C ILE A 187 -28.10 -26.77 7.62
N ILE A 188 -27.66 -27.92 7.14
CA ILE A 188 -26.76 -28.05 6.01
C ILE A 188 -27.47 -27.63 4.71
N PRO A 189 -27.14 -26.46 4.10
CA PRO A 189 -27.71 -26.06 2.81
C PRO A 189 -26.96 -26.69 1.65
N ASP A 190 -27.55 -26.64 0.43
CA ASP A 190 -26.81 -26.97 -0.80
C ASP A 190 -25.82 -25.85 -1.18
N ILE A 191 -26.25 -24.60 -0.95
CA ILE A 191 -25.47 -23.39 -1.26
C ILE A 191 -25.51 -22.45 -0.04
N LEU A 192 -24.33 -22.04 0.45
CA LEU A 192 -24.16 -21.06 1.50
C LEU A 192 -23.60 -19.75 0.90
N ILE A 193 -24.31 -18.65 1.05
CA ILE A 193 -23.85 -17.32 0.64
C ILE A 193 -23.43 -16.52 1.88
N VAL A 194 -22.18 -16.05 1.88
CA VAL A 194 -21.55 -15.30 2.99
C VAL A 194 -21.13 -13.93 2.48
N ASP A 195 -21.75 -12.85 2.98
CA ASP A 195 -21.43 -11.46 2.62
C ASP A 195 -20.82 -10.74 3.83
N GLU A 196 -19.53 -10.49 3.82
CA GLU A 196 -18.77 -9.75 4.87
C GLU A 196 -19.03 -10.17 6.34
N VAL A 197 -19.91 -11.14 6.54
CA VAL A 197 -20.44 -11.60 7.83
C VAL A 197 -19.36 -12.23 8.70
N LEU A 198 -18.30 -12.78 8.13
CA LEU A 198 -17.20 -13.37 8.89
C LEU A 198 -16.38 -12.36 9.68
N SER A 199 -16.63 -11.06 9.46
CA SER A 199 -16.02 -9.97 10.22
C SER A 199 -16.83 -9.57 11.46
N VAL A 200 -18.01 -10.19 11.72
CA VAL A 200 -18.90 -9.84 12.82
C VAL A 200 -18.65 -10.72 14.03
N GLY A 201 -18.66 -10.11 15.21
CA GLY A 201 -18.39 -10.78 16.49
C GLY A 201 -16.93 -10.60 16.95
N ASP A 202 -16.60 -11.26 18.06
CA ASP A 202 -15.21 -11.29 18.54
C ASP A 202 -14.36 -12.29 17.77
N PHE A 203 -13.04 -12.18 17.93
CA PHE A 203 -12.08 -13.02 17.25
C PHE A 203 -12.31 -14.53 17.42
N MET A 204 -12.75 -14.96 18.62
CA MET A 204 -13.00 -16.37 18.90
C MET A 204 -14.21 -16.90 18.14
N PHE A 205 -15.25 -16.08 18.02
CA PHE A 205 -16.44 -16.45 17.26
C PHE A 205 -16.16 -16.46 15.75
N GLN A 206 -15.37 -15.52 15.25
CA GLN A 206 -14.92 -15.53 13.85
C GLN A 206 -14.18 -16.83 13.50
N GLN A 207 -13.28 -17.27 14.37
CA GLN A 207 -12.55 -18.54 14.21
C GLN A 207 -13.50 -19.75 14.22
N LYS A 208 -14.52 -19.75 15.10
CA LYS A 208 -15.57 -20.79 15.17
C LYS A 208 -16.40 -20.83 13.89
N CYS A 209 -16.75 -19.67 13.32
CA CYS A 209 -17.44 -19.58 12.03
C CYS A 209 -16.61 -20.14 10.88
N GLU A 210 -15.32 -19.77 10.79
CA GLU A 210 -14.41 -20.31 9.76
C GLU A 210 -14.24 -21.82 9.85
N GLN A 211 -14.10 -22.36 11.06
CA GLN A 211 -14.03 -23.81 11.28
C GLN A 211 -15.32 -24.50 10.84
N ARG A 212 -16.50 -23.90 11.16
CA ARG A 212 -17.79 -24.48 10.74
C ARG A 212 -17.95 -24.49 9.22
N ILE A 213 -17.59 -23.42 8.53
CA ILE A 213 -17.61 -23.36 7.05
C ILE A 213 -16.66 -24.42 6.48
N SER A 214 -15.45 -24.55 7.03
CA SER A 214 -14.48 -25.55 6.60
C SER A 214 -15.00 -26.99 6.77
N SER A 215 -15.72 -27.27 7.86
CA SER A 215 -16.38 -28.56 8.12
C SER A 215 -17.50 -28.82 7.10
N LEU A 216 -18.38 -27.82 6.85
CA LEU A 216 -19.46 -27.94 5.86
C LEU A 216 -18.94 -28.27 4.45
N ILE A 217 -17.82 -27.64 4.05
CA ILE A 217 -17.18 -27.89 2.77
C ILE A 217 -16.62 -29.31 2.72
N LYS A 218 -15.84 -29.72 3.74
CA LYS A 218 -15.09 -31.00 3.72
C LYS A 218 -15.97 -32.22 3.92
N GLU A 219 -17.00 -32.10 4.74
CA GLU A 219 -17.80 -33.24 5.20
C GLU A 219 -19.12 -33.40 4.41
N HIS A 220 -19.62 -32.30 3.81
CA HIS A 220 -20.95 -32.25 3.20
C HIS A 220 -20.99 -31.75 1.75
N ASP A 221 -19.83 -31.44 1.12
CA ASP A 221 -19.73 -30.91 -0.24
C ASP A 221 -20.62 -29.67 -0.48
N VAL A 222 -20.80 -28.83 0.54
CA VAL A 222 -21.58 -27.58 0.44
C VAL A 222 -20.86 -26.63 -0.50
N THR A 223 -21.60 -26.05 -1.43
CA THR A 223 -21.11 -24.99 -2.31
C THR A 223 -21.16 -23.67 -1.55
N VAL A 224 -20.05 -22.94 -1.49
CA VAL A 224 -19.96 -21.68 -0.71
C VAL A 224 -19.61 -20.52 -1.63
N LEU A 225 -20.39 -19.44 -1.53
CA LEU A 225 -20.11 -18.16 -2.19
C LEU A 225 -19.71 -17.15 -1.13
N ILE A 226 -18.50 -16.60 -1.21
CA ILE A 226 -17.96 -15.65 -0.24
C ILE A 226 -17.74 -14.30 -0.91
N VAL A 227 -18.33 -13.24 -0.35
CA VAL A 227 -18.00 -11.87 -0.70
C VAL A 227 -17.25 -11.23 0.45
N SER A 228 -16.06 -10.74 0.18
CA SER A 228 -15.23 -10.06 1.18
C SER A 228 -14.36 -9.01 0.51
N HIS A 229 -14.09 -7.93 1.24
CA HIS A 229 -13.04 -6.98 0.90
C HIS A 229 -11.66 -7.42 1.44
N ASN A 230 -11.61 -8.48 2.25
CA ASN A 230 -10.37 -9.04 2.77
C ASN A 230 -9.83 -10.11 1.83
N ASN A 231 -8.80 -9.74 1.08
CA ASN A 231 -8.12 -10.60 0.11
C ASN A 231 -7.55 -11.88 0.71
N ASP A 232 -6.96 -11.78 1.92
CA ASP A 232 -6.32 -12.92 2.57
C ASP A 232 -7.34 -13.98 2.97
N GLN A 233 -8.55 -13.54 3.32
CA GLN A 233 -9.67 -14.42 3.62
C GLN A 233 -10.14 -15.19 2.38
N ILE A 234 -10.30 -14.50 1.24
CA ILE A 234 -10.67 -15.13 -0.04
C ILE A 234 -9.58 -16.11 -0.48
N GLU A 235 -8.30 -15.71 -0.44
CA GLU A 235 -7.19 -16.57 -0.86
C GLU A 235 -7.06 -17.83 0.01
N ARG A 236 -7.35 -17.72 1.31
CA ARG A 236 -7.27 -18.86 2.24
C ARG A 236 -8.45 -19.82 2.16
N LEU A 237 -9.66 -19.31 1.94
CA LEU A 237 -10.89 -20.10 2.02
C LEU A 237 -11.40 -20.56 0.66
N CYS A 238 -11.15 -19.81 -0.42
CA CYS A 238 -11.73 -20.07 -1.73
C CYS A 238 -10.78 -20.86 -2.63
N ASN A 239 -11.35 -21.71 -3.50
CA ASN A 239 -10.61 -22.39 -4.56
C ASN A 239 -10.66 -21.62 -5.88
N LYS A 240 -11.77 -20.91 -6.13
CA LYS A 240 -11.97 -20.05 -7.30
C LYS A 240 -12.43 -18.66 -6.88
N ALA A 241 -12.18 -17.67 -7.72
CA ALA A 241 -12.67 -16.32 -7.48
C ALA A 241 -12.96 -15.57 -8.80
N ILE A 242 -13.80 -14.52 -8.68
CA ILE A 242 -14.05 -13.53 -9.73
C ILE A 242 -13.80 -12.13 -9.16
N TRP A 243 -13.10 -11.29 -9.92
CA TRP A 243 -12.97 -9.87 -9.64
C TRP A 243 -13.94 -9.08 -10.49
N ILE A 244 -14.88 -8.38 -9.84
CA ILE A 244 -15.85 -7.48 -10.46
C ILE A 244 -15.42 -6.04 -10.20
N GLU A 245 -15.30 -5.26 -11.25
CA GLU A 245 -14.98 -3.84 -11.18
C GLU A 245 -15.93 -3.02 -12.04
N LYS A 246 -16.57 -2.00 -11.44
CA LYS A 246 -17.55 -1.13 -12.12
C LYS A 246 -18.62 -1.91 -12.89
N GLY A 247 -19.06 -3.03 -12.35
CA GLY A 247 -20.09 -3.90 -12.95
C GLY A 247 -19.59 -4.93 -13.94
N HIS A 248 -18.32 -4.92 -14.34
CA HIS A 248 -17.76 -5.85 -15.31
C HIS A 248 -16.83 -6.89 -14.67
N THR A 249 -16.73 -8.06 -15.29
CA THR A 249 -15.71 -9.04 -14.92
C THR A 249 -14.33 -8.56 -15.39
N ARG A 250 -13.41 -8.37 -14.45
CA ARG A 250 -12.00 -8.03 -14.75
C ARG A 250 -11.14 -9.29 -14.91
N MET A 251 -11.34 -10.25 -14.02
CA MET A 251 -10.61 -11.51 -14.01
C MET A 251 -11.42 -12.60 -13.31
N MET A 252 -11.31 -13.83 -13.77
CA MET A 252 -11.79 -15.04 -13.11
C MET A 252 -10.74 -16.13 -13.20
N GLY A 253 -10.60 -16.94 -12.15
CA GLY A 253 -9.61 -18.02 -12.10
C GLY A 253 -9.51 -18.63 -10.71
N THR A 254 -8.35 -19.21 -10.40
CA THR A 254 -8.07 -19.66 -9.03
C THR A 254 -8.06 -18.49 -8.06
N ALA A 255 -8.47 -18.71 -6.81
CA ALA A 255 -8.51 -17.64 -5.80
C ALA A 255 -7.15 -16.95 -5.66
N SER A 256 -6.05 -17.72 -5.68
CA SER A 256 -4.69 -17.17 -5.56
C SER A 256 -4.33 -16.25 -6.73
N GLU A 257 -4.66 -16.61 -7.98
CA GLU A 257 -4.39 -15.79 -9.16
C GLU A 257 -5.19 -14.49 -9.12
N VAL A 258 -6.50 -14.59 -8.84
CA VAL A 258 -7.39 -13.41 -8.81
C VAL A 258 -7.04 -12.48 -7.65
N CYS A 259 -6.76 -13.02 -6.45
CA CYS A 259 -6.35 -12.23 -5.30
C CYS A 259 -5.00 -11.53 -5.53
N THR A 260 -4.06 -12.22 -6.20
CA THR A 260 -2.76 -11.65 -6.57
C THR A 260 -2.94 -10.48 -7.55
N ALA A 261 -3.76 -10.67 -8.60
CA ALA A 261 -4.07 -9.61 -9.56
C ALA A 261 -4.82 -8.44 -8.91
N TYR A 262 -5.76 -8.72 -8.02
CA TYR A 262 -6.51 -7.68 -7.31
C TYR A 262 -5.63 -6.86 -6.37
N ARG A 263 -4.65 -7.47 -5.67
CA ARG A 263 -3.67 -6.74 -4.84
C ARG A 263 -2.77 -5.84 -5.67
N ALA A 264 -2.37 -6.30 -6.86
CA ALA A 264 -1.48 -5.54 -7.73
C ALA A 264 -2.16 -4.38 -8.47
N LEU A 265 -3.44 -4.53 -8.81
CA LEU A 265 -4.13 -3.66 -9.75
C LEU A 265 -5.40 -3.01 -9.16
N GLY A 266 -6.04 -3.68 -8.22
CA GLY A 266 -7.38 -3.30 -7.72
C GLY A 266 -7.34 -2.04 -6.87
N GLY A 267 -7.99 -0.98 -7.39
CA GLY A 267 -8.08 0.31 -6.69
C GLY A 267 -6.85 1.20 -6.82
N HIS A 268 -5.79 0.77 -7.51
CA HIS A 268 -4.61 1.58 -7.78
C HIS A 268 -4.88 2.61 -8.89
N ILE A 269 -4.18 3.75 -8.80
CA ILE A 269 -4.26 4.82 -9.78
C ILE A 269 -3.18 4.59 -10.84
N GLY A 270 -3.52 4.71 -12.12
CA GLY A 270 -2.56 4.61 -13.21
C GLY A 270 -3.21 4.61 -14.59
N SER A 271 -2.37 4.64 -15.62
CA SER A 271 -2.80 4.54 -17.02
C SER A 271 -3.07 3.08 -17.41
N ALA A 272 -3.86 2.87 -18.46
CA ALA A 272 -4.10 1.53 -19.02
C ALA A 272 -2.81 0.86 -19.54
N GLU A 273 -1.85 1.64 -20.00
CA GLU A 273 -0.54 1.16 -20.45
C GLU A 273 0.27 0.62 -19.27
N SER A 274 0.29 1.35 -18.16
CA SER A 274 0.98 0.92 -16.92
C SER A 274 0.31 -0.32 -16.31
N GLU A 275 -1.01 -0.38 -16.32
CA GLU A 275 -1.77 -1.56 -15.90
C GLU A 275 -1.37 -2.80 -16.74
N ALA A 276 -1.24 -2.65 -18.05
CA ALA A 276 -0.83 -3.74 -18.93
C ALA A 276 0.61 -4.22 -18.64
N VAL A 277 1.54 -3.31 -18.37
CA VAL A 277 2.92 -3.65 -17.99
C VAL A 277 2.94 -4.47 -16.71
N VAL A 278 2.26 -3.98 -15.66
CA VAL A 278 2.19 -4.67 -14.36
C VAL A 278 1.54 -6.04 -14.49
N TYR A 279 0.41 -6.13 -15.21
CA TYR A 279 -0.28 -7.39 -15.42
C TYR A 279 0.56 -8.42 -16.18
N ASN A 280 1.20 -8.02 -17.30
CA ASN A 280 2.03 -8.91 -18.10
C ASN A 280 3.23 -9.43 -17.29
N THR A 281 3.85 -8.60 -16.47
CA THR A 281 4.93 -9.03 -15.56
C THR A 281 4.40 -10.00 -14.51
N LEU A 282 3.22 -9.74 -13.94
CA LEU A 282 2.61 -10.57 -12.91
C LEU A 282 2.32 -11.99 -13.39
N ILE A 283 1.71 -12.14 -14.59
CA ILE A 283 1.33 -13.44 -15.16
C ILE A 283 2.52 -14.19 -15.82
N ASN A 284 3.65 -13.52 -16.04
CA ASN A 284 4.80 -14.15 -16.68
C ASN A 284 5.25 -15.38 -15.86
N PRO A 285 5.42 -16.56 -16.49
CA PRO A 285 5.76 -17.81 -15.78
C PRO A 285 7.25 -17.91 -15.38
N ILE A 286 8.02 -16.82 -15.48
CA ILE A 286 9.44 -16.83 -15.14
C ILE A 286 9.66 -17.25 -13.69
N ALA A 287 10.58 -18.16 -13.48
CA ALA A 287 11.08 -18.49 -12.16
C ALA A 287 12.10 -17.41 -11.73
N TYR A 288 12.03 -17.01 -10.49
CA TYR A 288 12.97 -16.11 -9.83
C TYR A 288 13.42 -16.73 -8.51
N ASP A 289 14.57 -16.31 -8.03
CA ASP A 289 15.10 -16.72 -6.74
C ASP A 289 14.60 -15.78 -5.64
N ASP A 290 14.02 -16.32 -4.59
CA ASP A 290 13.57 -15.51 -3.44
C ASP A 290 14.77 -14.89 -2.70
N GLU A 291 15.99 -15.44 -2.83
CA GLU A 291 17.21 -14.89 -2.24
C GLU A 291 17.68 -13.58 -2.89
N ILE A 292 17.15 -13.24 -4.07
CA ILE A 292 17.43 -11.94 -4.73
C ILE A 292 16.93 -10.75 -3.90
N ALA A 293 15.94 -10.95 -3.02
CA ALA A 293 15.28 -9.90 -2.28
C ALA A 293 15.51 -9.99 -0.76
N VAL A 294 16.00 -8.91 -0.19
CA VAL A 294 16.17 -8.73 1.26
C VAL A 294 15.28 -7.59 1.73
N SER A 295 14.61 -7.73 2.88
CA SER A 295 13.84 -6.64 3.50
C SER A 295 14.53 -6.15 4.76
N ILE A 296 14.70 -4.83 4.88
CA ILE A 296 15.25 -4.16 6.05
C ILE A 296 14.17 -3.23 6.61
N SER A 297 13.64 -3.58 7.77
CA SER A 297 12.66 -2.76 8.50
C SER A 297 12.83 -2.97 10.01
N GLY A 298 12.63 -1.91 10.79
CA GLY A 298 12.43 -1.97 12.23
C GLY A 298 10.93 -1.91 12.56
N ASP A 299 10.60 -1.81 13.85
CA ASP A 299 9.21 -1.64 14.32
C ASP A 299 8.67 -0.24 13.97
N ASP A 300 9.58 0.71 13.77
CA ASP A 300 9.31 2.08 13.34
C ASP A 300 10.50 2.64 12.53
N ARG A 301 10.42 3.91 12.10
CA ARG A 301 11.49 4.60 11.37
C ARG A 301 12.81 4.67 12.15
N TYR A 302 12.76 4.77 13.47
CA TYR A 302 13.96 4.82 14.34
C TYR A 302 14.64 3.46 14.38
N GLY A 303 13.86 2.39 14.54
CA GLY A 303 14.33 1.00 14.47
C GLY A 303 14.89 0.65 13.10
N THR A 304 14.27 1.12 12.02
CA THR A 304 14.79 0.94 10.65
C THR A 304 16.14 1.63 10.46
N ALA A 305 16.29 2.87 10.96
CA ALA A 305 17.55 3.60 10.92
C ALA A 305 18.66 2.88 11.73
N VAL A 306 18.34 2.37 12.90
CA VAL A 306 19.26 1.58 13.73
C VAL A 306 19.70 0.30 13.02
N LYS A 307 18.75 -0.42 12.40
CA LYS A 307 19.05 -1.67 11.69
C LYS A 307 19.98 -1.43 10.50
N LEU A 308 19.70 -0.40 9.67
CA LEU A 308 20.59 0.01 8.58
C LEU A 308 22.00 0.38 9.10
N THR A 309 22.07 1.17 10.18
CA THR A 309 23.36 1.54 10.79
C THR A 309 24.12 0.32 11.27
N SER A 310 23.45 -0.65 11.87
CA SER A 310 24.09 -1.87 12.38
C SER A 310 24.65 -2.80 11.29
N LEU A 311 24.12 -2.71 10.07
CA LEU A 311 24.58 -3.47 8.92
C LEU A 311 25.80 -2.85 8.22
N CYS A 312 26.15 -1.59 8.55
CA CYS A 312 27.22 -0.84 7.91
C CYS A 312 28.46 -0.74 8.77
N GLN A 313 29.62 -0.55 8.12
CA GLN A 313 30.90 -0.19 8.75
C GLN A 313 31.17 1.29 8.55
N TYR A 314 31.49 2.00 9.62
CA TYR A 314 31.79 3.42 9.57
C TYR A 314 33.27 3.67 9.87
N PRO A 315 34.01 4.37 8.98
CA PRO A 315 35.42 4.75 9.25
C PRO A 315 35.53 5.62 10.49
N ASN A 316 34.58 6.50 10.74
CA ASN A 316 34.51 7.33 11.95
C ASN A 316 33.28 6.93 12.78
N SER A 317 33.46 6.00 13.70
CA SER A 317 32.44 5.63 14.70
C SER A 317 32.52 6.46 15.99
N GLU A 318 33.55 7.30 16.16
CA GLU A 318 33.69 8.19 17.31
C GLU A 318 32.74 9.38 17.29
N THR A 319 32.20 9.72 16.09
CA THR A 319 31.18 10.77 15.90
C THR A 319 29.87 10.12 15.44
N VAL A 320 28.74 10.58 15.99
CA VAL A 320 27.40 10.22 15.54
C VAL A 320 26.60 11.48 15.27
N ILE A 321 25.89 11.50 14.16
CA ILE A 321 24.94 12.58 13.82
C ILE A 321 23.54 12.13 14.22
N LEU A 322 22.82 12.97 14.97
CA LEU A 322 21.41 12.75 15.30
C LEU A 322 20.55 13.81 14.63
N SER A 323 19.49 13.41 13.96
CA SER A 323 18.58 14.33 13.28
C SER A 323 17.14 14.13 13.72
N VAL A 324 16.41 15.23 13.90
CA VAL A 324 14.98 15.20 14.19
C VAL A 324 14.21 14.72 12.96
N SER A 325 13.47 13.61 13.10
CA SER A 325 12.80 12.95 11.97
C SER A 325 11.64 13.72 11.37
N GLU A 326 11.04 14.65 12.09
CA GLU A 326 9.88 15.46 11.67
C GLU A 326 10.26 16.61 10.70
N LEU A 327 11.56 16.82 10.46
CA LEU A 327 12.10 17.88 9.61
C LEU A 327 12.90 17.29 8.43
N PRO A 328 12.23 16.81 7.35
CA PRO A 328 12.89 16.08 6.26
C PRO A 328 14.07 16.82 5.63
N SER A 329 13.90 18.10 5.29
CA SER A 329 14.95 18.90 4.65
C SER A 329 16.19 19.04 5.53
N ILE A 330 16.01 19.12 6.84
CA ILE A 330 17.12 19.13 7.80
C ILE A 330 17.78 17.76 7.87
N CYS A 331 17.00 16.67 7.84
CA CYS A 331 17.54 15.32 7.76
C CYS A 331 18.42 15.12 6.52
N PHE A 332 18.02 15.59 5.33
CA PHE A 332 18.85 15.51 4.13
C PHE A 332 20.16 16.28 4.29
N SER A 333 20.12 17.49 4.87
CA SER A 333 21.35 18.23 5.19
C SER A 333 22.23 17.48 6.19
N ALA A 334 21.63 16.85 7.22
CA ALA A 334 22.33 16.05 8.20
C ALA A 334 22.99 14.79 7.60
N VAL A 335 22.37 14.17 6.56
CA VAL A 335 23.01 13.08 5.78
C VAL A 335 24.28 13.58 5.11
N GLY A 336 24.27 14.78 4.52
CA GLY A 336 25.45 15.41 3.95
C GLY A 336 26.56 15.59 5.01
N LEU A 337 26.20 16.04 6.23
CA LEU A 337 27.13 16.19 7.33
C LEU A 337 27.70 14.83 7.78
N ALA A 338 26.84 13.82 7.92
CA ALA A 338 27.28 12.46 8.25
C ALA A 338 28.26 11.91 7.21
N ALA A 339 28.04 12.21 5.93
CA ALA A 339 28.95 11.84 4.85
C ALA A 339 30.29 12.58 4.94
N ALA A 340 30.29 13.88 5.28
CA ALA A 340 31.49 14.67 5.48
C ALA A 340 32.36 14.15 6.63
N TYR A 341 31.71 13.68 7.70
CA TYR A 341 32.40 13.06 8.86
C TYR A 341 32.67 11.56 8.67
N GLU A 342 32.13 10.92 7.63
CA GLU A 342 32.14 9.45 7.46
C GLU A 342 31.54 8.72 8.67
N ALA A 343 30.53 9.32 9.30
CA ALA A 343 29.94 8.94 10.57
C ALA A 343 28.53 8.35 10.40
N PRO A 344 28.05 7.56 11.37
CA PRO A 344 26.65 7.12 11.40
C PRO A 344 25.70 8.29 11.61
N ILE A 345 24.49 8.17 11.00
CA ILE A 345 23.36 9.05 11.27
C ILE A 345 22.21 8.24 11.84
N LEU A 346 21.59 8.74 12.90
CA LEU A 346 20.42 8.16 13.56
C LEU A 346 19.32 9.21 13.71
N LEU A 347 18.09 8.75 13.88
CA LEU A 347 16.91 9.61 14.01
C LEU A 347 16.49 9.75 15.47
N ILE A 348 16.02 10.95 15.82
CA ILE A 348 15.43 11.26 17.13
C ILE A 348 14.10 12.00 16.96
N LYS A 349 13.33 12.09 18.03
CA LYS A 349 12.17 12.96 18.12
C LYS A 349 12.57 14.37 18.59
N PRO A 350 11.70 15.39 18.38
CA PRO A 350 12.03 16.77 18.78
C PRO A 350 12.30 16.94 20.27
N ASP A 351 11.70 16.09 21.12
CA ASP A 351 11.63 16.23 22.57
C ASP A 351 12.27 15.07 23.35
N HIS A 352 12.60 13.96 22.67
CA HIS A 352 13.24 12.81 23.32
C HIS A 352 13.97 11.89 22.33
N ILE A 353 14.82 11.02 22.89
CA ILE A 353 15.59 10.02 22.14
C ILE A 353 14.86 8.68 22.24
N PRO A 354 14.42 8.06 21.13
CA PRO A 354 13.82 6.73 21.16
C PRO A 354 14.74 5.67 21.76
N ASP A 355 14.16 4.68 22.45
CA ASP A 355 14.93 3.61 23.12
C ASP A 355 15.85 2.87 22.15
N SER A 356 15.38 2.59 20.92
CA SER A 356 16.18 1.94 19.88
C SER A 356 17.43 2.77 19.53
N THR A 357 17.27 4.08 19.36
CA THR A 357 18.37 5.01 19.09
C THR A 357 19.34 5.07 20.26
N MET A 358 18.83 5.12 21.50
CA MET A 358 19.67 5.13 22.69
C MET A 358 20.49 3.84 22.83
N GLN A 359 19.90 2.67 22.56
CA GLN A 359 20.61 1.39 22.57
C GLN A 359 21.72 1.36 21.52
N GLU A 360 21.48 1.89 20.35
CA GLU A 360 22.47 1.96 19.28
C GLU A 360 23.64 2.91 19.64
N LEU A 361 23.36 4.05 20.27
CA LEU A 361 24.40 4.93 20.81
C LEU A 361 25.25 4.23 21.86
N GLN A 362 24.64 3.42 22.72
CA GLN A 362 25.39 2.62 23.73
C GLN A 362 26.26 1.54 23.07
N ARG A 363 25.84 0.99 21.93
CA ARG A 363 26.63 0.04 21.13
C ARG A 363 27.81 0.71 20.43
N LEU A 364 27.54 1.83 19.74
CA LEU A 364 28.56 2.60 18.98
C LEU A 364 29.58 3.27 19.87
N LYS A 365 29.18 3.74 21.07
CA LYS A 365 30.02 4.43 22.07
C LYS A 365 30.75 5.67 21.51
N PRO A 366 30.03 6.61 20.85
CA PRO A 366 30.65 7.78 20.26
C PRO A 366 31.30 8.67 21.35
N TYR A 367 32.39 9.35 20.96
CA TYR A 367 32.99 10.41 21.74
C TYR A 367 32.31 11.76 21.50
N SER A 368 31.82 11.99 20.29
CA SER A 368 31.15 13.21 19.86
C SER A 368 29.75 12.90 19.29
N ILE A 369 28.75 13.69 19.67
CA ILE A 369 27.40 13.61 19.16
C ILE A 369 27.00 15.00 18.67
N ILE A 370 26.61 15.10 17.39
CA ILE A 370 26.08 16.33 16.80
C ILE A 370 24.60 16.15 16.59
N VAL A 371 23.80 16.96 17.29
CA VAL A 371 22.33 16.92 17.24
C VAL A 371 21.82 18.05 16.36
N VAL A 372 20.96 17.71 15.39
CA VAL A 372 20.50 18.64 14.37
C VAL A 372 18.98 18.76 14.39
N GLY A 373 18.45 19.97 14.32
CA GLY A 373 17.03 20.26 14.19
C GLY A 373 16.25 20.28 15.52
N VAL A 374 16.91 20.26 16.66
CA VAL A 374 16.28 20.44 17.98
C VAL A 374 16.12 21.94 18.26
N THR A 375 14.93 22.35 18.73
CA THR A 375 14.70 23.74 19.15
C THR A 375 15.44 24.05 20.46
N SER A 376 15.80 25.32 20.70
CA SER A 376 16.47 25.76 21.92
C SER A 376 15.71 25.40 23.21
N GLU A 377 14.38 25.27 23.13
CA GLU A 377 13.53 24.84 24.27
C GLU A 377 13.75 23.36 24.64
N ASN A 378 14.07 22.52 23.67
CA ASN A 378 14.24 21.09 23.84
C ASN A 378 15.71 20.67 24.01
N GLU A 379 16.67 21.54 23.72
CA GLU A 379 18.11 21.22 23.86
C GLU A 379 18.47 20.74 25.27
N GLU A 380 17.96 21.45 26.32
CA GLU A 380 18.23 21.07 27.71
C GLU A 380 17.62 19.72 28.08
N THR A 381 16.42 19.42 27.54
CA THR A 381 15.74 18.13 27.74
C THR A 381 16.55 16.98 27.14
N ILE A 382 16.95 17.11 25.88
CA ILE A 382 17.77 16.12 25.16
C ILE A 382 19.15 15.98 25.83
N ALA A 383 19.80 17.08 26.22
CA ALA A 383 21.09 17.04 26.92
C ALA A 383 20.97 16.32 28.26
N THR A 384 19.90 16.54 29.03
CA THR A 384 19.62 15.85 30.29
C THR A 384 19.45 14.35 30.09
N GLU A 385 18.76 13.94 29.02
CA GLU A 385 18.59 12.54 28.66
C GLU A 385 19.92 11.87 28.33
N PHE A 386 20.83 12.54 27.59
CA PHE A 386 22.19 12.07 27.38
C PHE A 386 22.96 11.92 28.68
N HIS A 387 22.94 12.91 29.56
CA HIS A 387 23.63 12.85 30.83
C HIS A 387 23.15 11.70 31.73
N ARG A 388 21.88 11.33 31.62
CA ARG A 388 21.29 10.22 32.38
C ARG A 388 21.70 8.85 31.84
N HIS A 389 21.72 8.69 30.50
CA HIS A 389 21.88 7.40 29.87
C HIS A 389 23.21 7.18 29.15
N TYR A 390 23.89 8.26 28.77
CA TYR A 390 25.15 8.23 28.04
C TYR A 390 26.02 9.47 28.34
N ASN A 391 26.71 9.50 29.48
CA ASN A 391 27.42 10.68 29.99
C ASN A 391 28.89 10.85 29.52
N LYS A 392 29.32 10.07 28.50
CA LYS A 392 30.72 10.06 28.04
C LYS A 392 30.95 10.84 26.74
N ALA A 393 29.90 11.27 26.06
CA ALA A 393 30.02 11.99 24.80
C ALA A 393 30.01 13.51 24.99
N ASN A 394 30.75 14.19 24.12
CA ASN A 394 30.60 15.63 23.92
C ASN A 394 29.41 15.87 22.97
N VAL A 395 28.37 16.53 23.47
CA VAL A 395 27.14 16.81 22.69
C VAL A 395 27.13 18.25 22.25
N SER A 396 26.93 18.48 20.95
CA SER A 396 26.74 19.78 20.33
C SER A 396 25.43 19.85 19.56
N PHE A 397 24.80 21.02 19.55
CA PHE A 397 23.51 21.23 18.91
C PHE A 397 23.62 22.22 17.74
N ILE A 398 22.91 21.92 16.66
CA ILE A 398 22.65 22.80 15.53
C ILE A 398 21.15 23.07 15.54
N GLY A 399 20.76 24.19 16.13
CA GLY A 399 19.40 24.44 16.61
C GLY A 399 18.43 25.10 15.63
N SER A 400 18.81 25.37 14.38
CA SER A 400 17.86 25.94 13.42
C SER A 400 16.86 24.90 12.92
N THR A 401 15.56 25.24 12.96
CA THR A 401 14.47 24.42 12.40
C THR A 401 14.01 24.92 11.02
N VAL A 402 14.58 26.04 10.55
CA VAL A 402 14.29 26.60 9.22
C VAL A 402 15.29 26.05 8.22
N ALA A 403 14.82 25.31 7.22
CA ALA A 403 15.64 24.50 6.31
C ALA A 403 16.86 25.24 5.71
N HIS A 404 16.66 26.43 5.12
CA HIS A 404 17.76 27.18 4.49
C HIS A 404 18.82 27.69 5.50
N LYS A 405 18.43 28.03 6.75
CA LYS A 405 19.35 28.43 7.81
C LYS A 405 20.08 27.24 8.38
N ALA A 406 19.32 26.17 8.71
CA ALA A 406 19.89 24.93 9.22
C ALA A 406 20.95 24.36 8.27
N ALA A 407 20.70 24.39 6.95
CA ALA A 407 21.64 23.90 5.95
C ALA A 407 22.98 24.67 5.98
N ILE A 408 22.94 25.98 6.20
CA ILE A 408 24.15 26.82 6.34
C ILE A 408 24.92 26.46 7.63
N ASP A 409 24.20 26.38 8.75
CA ASP A 409 24.80 26.00 10.05
C ASP A 409 25.41 24.60 10.00
N ILE A 410 24.70 23.65 9.36
CA ILE A 410 25.17 22.28 9.14
C ILE A 410 26.44 22.26 8.26
N PHE A 411 26.47 23.07 7.20
CA PHE A 411 27.65 23.17 6.35
C PHE A 411 28.87 23.67 7.12
N HIS A 412 28.70 24.66 8.00
CA HIS A 412 29.76 25.20 8.84
C HIS A 412 30.18 24.32 10.02
N ALA A 413 29.39 23.29 10.34
CA ALA A 413 29.73 22.32 11.37
C ALA A 413 30.88 21.37 10.98
N ALA A 414 31.23 21.29 9.69
CA ALA A 414 32.36 20.55 9.19
C ALA A 414 33.38 21.49 8.53
N GLU A 415 34.66 21.09 8.52
CA GLU A 415 35.67 21.83 7.79
C GLU A 415 35.43 21.74 6.27
N ILE A 416 35.77 22.82 5.54
CA ILE A 416 35.49 22.91 4.10
C ILE A 416 36.13 21.77 3.29
N GLN A 417 37.27 21.25 3.74
CA GLN A 417 37.99 20.13 3.10
C GLN A 417 37.27 18.79 3.25
N GLN A 418 36.34 18.67 4.19
CA GLN A 418 35.55 17.45 4.39
C GLN A 418 34.41 17.35 3.36
N TRP A 419 34.02 18.48 2.76
CA TRP A 419 33.00 18.52 1.73
C TRP A 419 33.56 18.26 0.33
N GLY A 420 32.74 17.67 -0.54
CA GLY A 420 33.05 17.50 -1.94
C GLY A 420 32.90 18.79 -2.76
N ASP A 421 33.24 18.72 -4.04
CA ASP A 421 33.19 19.86 -4.98
C ASP A 421 31.80 20.10 -5.61
N CYS A 422 30.77 19.36 -5.19
CA CYS A 422 29.40 19.48 -5.62
C CYS A 422 28.50 19.93 -4.46
N ALA A 423 27.47 20.75 -4.75
CA ALA A 423 26.40 21.04 -3.82
C ALA A 423 25.02 20.78 -4.45
N ILE A 424 24.05 20.45 -3.65
CA ILE A 424 22.65 20.28 -4.05
C ILE A 424 21.87 21.48 -3.52
N VAL A 425 21.08 22.13 -4.38
CA VAL A 425 20.17 23.22 -3.99
C VAL A 425 18.75 22.82 -4.32
N SER A 426 17.88 22.85 -3.33
CA SER A 426 16.50 22.37 -3.44
C SER A 426 15.51 23.37 -2.85
N TRP A 427 14.23 23.19 -3.12
CA TRP A 427 13.16 23.78 -2.34
C TRP A 427 12.69 22.81 -1.25
N ASP A 428 12.13 23.31 -0.19
CA ASP A 428 11.59 22.50 0.90
C ASP A 428 10.29 21.81 0.42
N GLY A 429 10.31 20.47 0.34
CA GLY A 429 9.18 19.67 -0.18
C GLY A 429 9.50 18.78 -1.40
N CYS A 430 10.69 18.90 -2.00
CA CYS A 430 11.13 18.04 -3.13
C CYS A 430 11.73 16.72 -2.64
N PHE A 431 11.01 15.98 -1.79
CA PHE A 431 11.60 14.85 -1.05
C PHE A 431 12.01 13.68 -1.94
N GLY A 432 11.24 13.34 -2.97
CA GLY A 432 11.54 12.23 -3.87
C GLY A 432 12.87 12.40 -4.62
N ASP A 433 13.13 13.59 -5.15
CA ASP A 433 14.37 13.90 -5.86
C ASP A 433 15.56 13.93 -4.89
N GLN A 434 15.36 14.48 -3.69
CA GLN A 434 16.37 14.49 -2.63
C GLN A 434 16.73 13.07 -2.18
N MET A 435 15.73 12.19 -1.98
CA MET A 435 15.95 10.77 -1.67
C MET A 435 16.79 10.08 -2.74
N SER A 436 16.48 10.31 -4.00
CA SER A 436 17.22 9.73 -5.13
C SER A 436 18.70 10.10 -5.14
N LEU A 437 19.06 11.24 -4.55
CA LEU A 437 20.43 11.74 -4.43
C LEU A 437 21.16 11.28 -3.16
N LEU A 438 20.52 10.55 -2.24
CA LEU A 438 21.18 10.09 -1.01
C LEU A 438 22.45 9.26 -1.25
N PRO A 439 22.45 8.24 -2.14
CA PRO A 439 23.68 7.52 -2.47
C PRO A 439 24.75 8.42 -3.08
N TYR A 440 24.35 9.32 -3.99
CA TYR A 440 25.28 10.29 -4.60
C TYR A 440 25.85 11.26 -3.59
N SER A 441 25.00 11.85 -2.74
CA SER A 441 25.41 12.80 -1.69
C SER A 441 26.39 12.16 -0.73
N THR A 442 26.13 10.94 -0.28
CA THR A 442 27.02 10.24 0.65
C THR A 442 28.36 9.88 -0.01
N THR A 443 28.33 9.36 -1.26
CA THR A 443 29.56 9.00 -2.01
C THR A 443 30.45 10.22 -2.27
N ASN A 444 29.85 11.38 -2.57
CA ASN A 444 30.60 12.58 -2.97
C ASN A 444 30.67 13.63 -1.85
N ARG A 445 30.22 13.33 -0.63
CA ARG A 445 30.18 14.27 0.51
C ARG A 445 29.54 15.61 0.14
N THR A 446 28.35 15.53 -0.48
CA THR A 446 27.67 16.67 -1.11
C THR A 446 26.69 17.30 -0.11
N PRO A 447 26.83 18.59 0.25
CA PRO A 447 25.87 19.28 1.12
C PRO A 447 24.56 19.60 0.38
N PHE A 448 23.47 19.63 1.15
CA PHE A 448 22.17 20.13 0.71
C PHE A 448 21.99 21.57 1.20
N PHE A 449 21.57 22.45 0.30
CA PHE A 449 21.12 23.81 0.59
C PHE A 449 19.68 23.99 0.14
N TYR A 450 18.99 24.98 0.72
CA TYR A 450 17.60 25.27 0.39
C TYR A 450 17.40 26.71 -0.01
N ILE A 451 16.45 26.93 -0.93
CA ILE A 451 15.94 28.28 -1.21
C ILE A 451 15.13 28.78 0.00
N ASN A 452 15.05 30.10 0.17
CA ASN A 452 14.29 30.71 1.24
C ASN A 452 12.77 30.67 0.97
N GLU A 453 11.98 31.21 1.89
CA GLU A 453 10.51 31.28 1.80
C GLU A 453 10.02 32.12 0.60
N ASP A 454 10.84 33.05 0.11
CA ASP A 454 10.54 33.86 -1.10
C ASP A 454 10.83 33.08 -2.41
N GLY A 455 11.23 31.83 -2.34
CA GLY A 455 11.58 30.99 -3.49
C GLY A 455 12.92 31.35 -4.14
N LYS A 456 13.85 31.97 -3.40
CA LYS A 456 15.15 32.43 -3.90
C LYS A 456 16.30 31.83 -3.11
N ILE A 457 17.45 31.71 -3.76
CA ILE A 457 18.71 31.44 -3.06
C ILE A 457 19.04 32.68 -2.20
N SER A 458 19.22 32.50 -0.89
CA SER A 458 19.58 33.59 0.01
C SER A 458 20.98 34.13 -0.33
N ASP A 459 21.25 35.41 0.02
CA ASP A 459 22.56 36.04 -0.21
C ASP A 459 23.68 35.24 0.46
N GLU A 460 23.43 34.68 1.65
CA GLU A 460 24.38 33.88 2.40
C GLU A 460 24.67 32.54 1.70
N THR A 461 23.62 31.81 1.30
CA THR A 461 23.76 30.57 0.49
C THR A 461 24.47 30.87 -0.82
N TRP A 462 24.10 31.97 -1.51
CA TRP A 462 24.76 32.38 -2.74
C TRP A 462 26.26 32.60 -2.54
N ALA A 463 26.65 33.34 -1.50
CA ALA A 463 28.06 33.59 -1.18
C ALA A 463 28.84 32.30 -0.97
N LEU A 464 28.25 31.31 -0.27
CA LEU A 464 28.85 29.98 -0.09
C LEU A 464 29.02 29.26 -1.44
N LEU A 465 27.97 29.20 -2.26
CA LEU A 465 27.99 28.49 -3.54
C LEU A 465 29.05 29.07 -4.51
N VAL A 466 29.32 30.38 -4.45
CA VAL A 466 30.29 31.05 -5.33
C VAL A 466 31.67 31.27 -4.67
N SER A 467 31.90 30.75 -3.49
CA SER A 467 33.15 30.91 -2.72
C SER A 467 34.41 30.34 -3.39
N GLY A 468 34.22 29.53 -4.44
CA GLY A 468 35.30 28.86 -5.18
C GLY A 468 35.56 27.42 -4.75
N HIS A 469 34.85 26.91 -3.75
CA HIS A 469 34.93 25.50 -3.33
C HIS A 469 34.14 24.60 -4.30
N PHE A 470 32.88 24.98 -4.61
CA PHE A 470 32.01 24.17 -5.46
C PHE A 470 32.30 24.42 -6.96
N ARG A 471 32.38 23.31 -7.71
CA ARG A 471 32.52 23.31 -9.17
C ARG A 471 31.29 22.80 -9.88
N LYS A 472 30.39 22.12 -9.15
CA LYS A 472 29.15 21.52 -9.65
C LYS A 472 28.00 21.89 -8.72
N LEU A 473 26.83 22.13 -9.31
CA LEU A 473 25.58 22.33 -8.58
C LEU A 473 24.49 21.49 -9.20
N LEU A 474 23.73 20.78 -8.38
CA LEU A 474 22.50 20.12 -8.76
C LEU A 474 21.33 20.93 -8.20
N LEU A 475 20.51 21.48 -9.08
CA LEU A 475 19.40 22.36 -8.75
C LEU A 475 18.09 21.58 -8.90
N LEU A 476 17.46 21.21 -7.76
CA LEU A 476 16.21 20.43 -7.75
C LEU A 476 15.02 21.37 -7.82
N GLY A 477 14.43 21.52 -9.00
CA GLY A 477 13.29 22.37 -9.23
C GLY A 477 13.10 22.82 -10.67
N SER A 478 11.96 23.44 -10.95
CA SER A 478 11.55 23.88 -12.29
C SER A 478 12.32 25.11 -12.80
N LYS A 479 12.02 25.54 -14.03
CA LYS A 479 12.50 26.81 -14.58
C LYS A 479 11.99 28.03 -13.80
N ASP A 480 10.84 27.92 -13.16
CA ASP A 480 10.29 28.99 -12.34
C ASP A 480 11.08 29.14 -11.03
N THR A 481 11.55 28.01 -10.48
CA THR A 481 12.38 27.99 -9.27
C THR A 481 13.81 28.40 -9.55
N PHE A 482 14.41 27.84 -10.62
CA PHE A 482 15.79 28.13 -11.05
C PHE A 482 15.79 28.56 -12.51
N PRO A 483 15.57 29.86 -12.81
CA PRO A 483 15.61 30.39 -14.18
C PRO A 483 16.95 30.17 -14.88
N ASP A 484 16.95 30.24 -16.21
CA ASP A 484 18.15 30.00 -17.03
C ASP A 484 19.24 31.06 -16.71
N GLU A 485 18.85 32.26 -16.30
CA GLU A 485 19.75 33.35 -15.89
C GLU A 485 20.59 32.98 -14.65
N ILE A 486 20.00 32.22 -13.70
CA ILE A 486 20.73 31.72 -12.53
C ILE A 486 21.80 30.71 -12.98
N ILE A 487 21.44 29.79 -13.88
CA ILE A 487 22.37 28.79 -14.43
C ILE A 487 23.52 29.48 -15.17
N GLU A 488 23.22 30.50 -15.98
CA GLU A 488 24.24 31.29 -16.67
C GLU A 488 25.13 32.06 -15.69
N SER A 489 24.57 32.60 -14.61
CA SER A 489 25.33 33.28 -13.58
C SER A 489 26.35 32.38 -12.88
N PHE A 490 26.03 31.09 -12.66
CA PHE A 490 26.97 30.09 -12.16
C PHE A 490 28.01 29.71 -13.23
N ARG A 491 27.59 29.52 -14.48
CA ARG A 491 28.49 29.19 -15.60
C ARG A 491 29.55 30.28 -15.80
N ASN A 492 29.18 31.55 -15.69
CA ASN A 492 30.10 32.70 -15.80
C ASN A 492 31.14 32.71 -14.66
N ARG A 493 30.94 31.92 -13.60
CA ARG A 493 31.88 31.73 -12.49
C ARG A 493 32.60 30.37 -12.54
N ASN A 494 32.55 29.69 -13.69
CA ASN A 494 33.10 28.36 -13.89
C ASN A 494 32.48 27.28 -13.01
N ILE A 495 31.22 27.44 -12.63
CA ILE A 495 30.44 26.45 -11.86
C ILE A 495 29.44 25.78 -12.82
N HIS A 496 29.52 24.46 -12.94
CA HIS A 496 28.59 23.68 -13.76
C HIS A 496 27.30 23.41 -12.98
N ALA A 497 26.25 24.17 -13.26
CA ALA A 497 24.95 23.98 -12.66
C ALA A 497 24.03 23.16 -13.58
N THR A 498 23.44 22.10 -13.04
CA THR A 498 22.48 21.23 -13.74
C THR A 498 21.13 21.31 -13.01
N ARG A 499 20.10 21.68 -13.75
CA ARG A 499 18.71 21.66 -13.23
C ARG A 499 18.12 20.28 -13.42
N ILE A 500 17.53 19.73 -12.37
CA ILE A 500 16.79 18.47 -12.34
C ILE A 500 15.32 18.81 -12.08
N CYS A 501 14.47 18.53 -13.05
CA CYS A 501 13.04 18.78 -12.98
C CYS A 501 12.33 17.80 -13.92
N GLU A 502 11.89 16.70 -13.36
CA GLU A 502 11.17 15.66 -14.10
C GLU A 502 9.68 15.67 -13.74
N ILE A 503 8.89 14.92 -14.49
CA ILE A 503 7.42 14.91 -14.34
C ILE A 503 6.98 14.37 -12.98
N ASN A 504 7.73 13.39 -12.46
CA ASN A 504 7.47 12.78 -11.14
C ASN A 504 8.77 12.19 -10.56
N ALA A 505 8.70 11.80 -9.28
CA ALA A 505 9.84 11.29 -8.53
C ALA A 505 10.45 10.00 -9.13
N SER A 506 9.65 9.11 -9.75
CA SER A 506 10.17 7.87 -10.35
C SER A 506 11.01 8.15 -11.60
N VAL A 507 10.57 9.11 -12.45
CA VAL A 507 11.32 9.54 -13.65
C VAL A 507 12.58 10.29 -13.23
N ALA A 508 12.49 11.17 -12.22
CA ALA A 508 13.64 11.86 -11.66
C ALA A 508 14.65 10.88 -11.08
N ASN A 509 14.20 9.84 -10.37
CA ASN A 509 15.04 8.80 -9.80
C ASN A 509 15.85 8.07 -10.89
N LYS A 510 15.20 7.65 -11.97
CA LYS A 510 15.88 7.05 -13.11
C LYS A 510 16.95 7.98 -13.69
N TYR A 511 16.60 9.24 -13.98
CA TYR A 511 17.53 10.24 -14.52
C TYR A 511 18.72 10.47 -13.58
N ILE A 512 18.48 10.61 -12.28
CA ILE A 512 19.52 10.81 -11.25
C ILE A 512 20.44 9.59 -11.18
N ASN A 513 19.90 8.38 -11.22
CA ASN A 513 20.70 7.17 -11.23
C ASN A 513 21.63 7.11 -12.45
N GLU A 514 21.08 7.28 -13.65
CA GLU A 514 21.84 7.16 -14.90
C GLU A 514 22.92 8.25 -15.06
N LYS A 515 22.63 9.47 -14.61
CA LYS A 515 23.52 10.62 -14.84
C LYS A 515 24.49 10.91 -13.72
N PHE A 516 24.12 10.55 -12.48
CA PHE A 516 24.88 10.98 -11.30
C PHE A 516 25.28 9.81 -10.39
N THR A 517 24.31 9.00 -9.93
CA THR A 517 24.55 8.01 -8.88
C THR A 517 25.38 6.84 -9.38
N ILE A 518 24.94 6.14 -10.42
CA ILE A 518 25.64 4.98 -10.98
C ILE A 518 27.05 5.37 -11.44
N PRO A 519 27.23 6.42 -12.27
CA PRO A 519 28.58 6.84 -12.66
C PRO A 519 29.49 7.23 -11.49
N SER A 520 28.93 7.70 -10.39
CA SER A 520 29.70 8.04 -9.17
C SER A 520 30.15 6.81 -8.41
N LEU A 521 29.28 5.81 -8.25
CA LEU A 521 29.59 4.54 -7.60
C LEU A 521 30.61 3.73 -8.41
N GLU A 522 30.48 3.70 -9.73
CA GLU A 522 31.33 2.93 -10.64
C GLU A 522 32.74 3.50 -10.82
N LYS A 523 33.01 4.74 -10.41
CA LYS A 523 34.37 5.31 -10.40
C LYS A 523 35.38 4.46 -9.61
N SER A 524 34.91 3.65 -8.67
CA SER A 524 35.75 2.71 -7.92
C SER A 524 36.10 1.44 -8.71
N GLY A 525 35.61 1.26 -9.93
CA GLY A 525 35.78 0.07 -10.76
C GLY A 525 34.84 -1.09 -10.43
N LYS A 526 33.81 -0.85 -9.61
CA LYS A 526 32.75 -1.82 -9.30
C LYS A 526 31.49 -1.44 -10.06
N PHE A 527 30.77 -2.44 -10.58
CA PHE A 527 29.45 -2.22 -11.20
C PHE A 527 28.35 -2.21 -10.15
N VAL A 528 27.28 -1.45 -10.41
CA VAL A 528 26.09 -1.48 -9.58
C VAL A 528 25.31 -2.77 -9.86
N ASP A 529 25.21 -3.63 -8.86
CA ASP A 529 24.52 -4.92 -8.88
C ASP A 529 23.32 -4.98 -7.92
N THR A 530 23.15 -3.96 -7.11
CA THR A 530 22.13 -3.88 -6.06
C THR A 530 21.25 -2.65 -6.25
N LEU A 531 19.92 -2.81 -6.09
CA LEU A 531 19.00 -1.68 -5.97
C LEU A 531 18.33 -1.67 -4.60
N ILE A 532 18.37 -0.51 -3.96
CA ILE A 532 17.64 -0.23 -2.72
C ILE A 532 16.27 0.31 -3.10
N VAL A 533 15.24 -0.50 -2.91
CA VAL A 533 13.85 -0.14 -3.21
C VAL A 533 13.24 0.57 -2.00
N SER A 534 12.77 1.79 -2.20
CA SER A 534 12.18 2.63 -1.15
C SER A 534 10.89 3.29 -1.62
N SER A 535 9.98 3.51 -0.66
CA SER A 535 8.68 4.17 -0.91
C SER A 535 8.84 5.69 -1.02
N THR A 536 8.17 6.30 -1.99
CA THR A 536 8.11 7.76 -2.14
C THR A 536 7.34 8.44 -0.99
N TRP A 537 6.45 7.71 -0.30
CA TRP A 537 5.58 8.23 0.77
C TRP A 537 6.20 8.12 2.17
N HIS A 538 7.28 7.34 2.33
CA HIS A 538 7.95 7.12 3.61
C HIS A 538 9.44 7.46 3.55
N PRO A 539 9.80 8.73 3.29
CA PRO A 539 11.20 9.13 3.11
C PRO A 539 12.06 8.88 4.37
N PHE A 540 11.42 8.89 5.54
CA PHE A 540 12.11 8.75 6.82
C PHE A 540 12.76 7.39 7.06
N ASP A 541 12.30 6.33 6.40
CA ASP A 541 12.87 4.99 6.55
C ASP A 541 14.20 4.84 5.80
N SER A 542 14.50 5.77 4.88
CA SER A 542 15.62 5.66 3.94
C SER A 542 16.72 6.71 4.12
N PHE A 543 16.68 7.55 5.15
CA PHE A 543 17.67 8.62 5.29
C PHE A 543 19.12 8.14 5.41
N ASN A 544 19.35 7.03 6.08
CA ASN A 544 20.71 6.52 6.33
C ASN A 544 21.15 5.40 5.36
N ILE A 545 20.46 5.26 4.21
CA ILE A 545 20.86 4.28 3.18
C ILE A 545 22.18 4.60 2.49
N GLY A 546 22.64 5.85 2.55
CA GLY A 546 23.80 6.29 1.79
C GLY A 546 25.07 5.47 2.07
N ARG A 547 25.34 5.13 3.32
CA ARG A 547 26.47 4.28 3.67
C ARG A 547 26.29 2.84 3.20
N TYR A 548 25.08 2.30 3.36
CA TYR A 548 24.72 0.98 2.86
C TYR A 548 24.91 0.92 1.33
N ALA A 549 24.47 1.96 0.62
CA ALA A 549 24.63 2.07 -0.82
C ALA A 549 26.10 2.03 -1.27
N ILE A 550 27.00 2.70 -0.55
CA ILE A 550 28.45 2.68 -0.83
C ILE A 550 29.04 1.27 -0.61
N GLU A 551 28.72 0.62 0.49
CA GLU A 551 29.28 -0.68 0.84
C GLU A 551 28.80 -1.81 -0.05
N HIS A 552 27.53 -1.75 -0.47
CA HIS A 552 26.87 -2.73 -1.34
C HIS A 552 26.81 -2.29 -2.81
N ASN A 553 27.51 -1.21 -3.18
CA ASN A 553 27.52 -0.67 -4.54
C ASN A 553 26.11 -0.52 -5.14
N ALA A 554 25.19 0.01 -4.34
CA ALA A 554 23.77 0.04 -4.61
C ALA A 554 23.30 1.42 -5.08
N ALA A 555 22.41 1.46 -6.07
CA ALA A 555 21.63 2.63 -6.42
C ALA A 555 20.23 2.55 -5.78
N MET A 556 19.50 3.67 -5.76
CA MET A 556 18.16 3.73 -5.18
C MET A 556 17.09 3.59 -6.27
N LEU A 557 16.06 2.81 -6.00
CA LEU A 557 14.85 2.71 -6.81
C LEU A 557 13.65 3.20 -6.00
N LEU A 558 13.06 4.32 -6.40
CA LEU A 558 11.86 4.86 -5.77
C LEU A 558 10.60 4.30 -6.41
N VAL A 559 9.72 3.73 -5.59
CA VAL A 559 8.46 3.13 -6.03
C VAL A 559 7.33 3.59 -5.13
N ASP A 560 6.24 4.05 -5.75
CA ASP A 560 4.95 4.17 -5.09
C ASP A 560 4.12 2.93 -5.44
N ALA A 561 4.01 2.01 -4.49
CA ALA A 561 3.29 0.75 -4.69
C ALA A 561 1.78 0.94 -4.96
N ASN A 562 1.20 2.09 -4.56
CA ASN A 562 -0.21 2.41 -4.80
C ASN A 562 -0.45 3.10 -6.16
N ASN A 563 0.60 3.34 -6.94
CA ASN A 563 0.54 4.02 -8.23
C ASN A 563 1.13 3.12 -9.33
N LEU A 564 0.26 2.64 -10.23
CA LEU A 564 0.66 1.74 -11.33
C LEU A 564 1.67 2.37 -12.29
N ASP A 565 1.61 3.68 -12.51
CA ASP A 565 2.58 4.36 -13.36
C ASP A 565 3.98 4.34 -12.73
N SER A 566 4.06 4.44 -11.40
CA SER A 566 5.32 4.30 -10.66
C SER A 566 5.85 2.87 -10.71
N VAL A 567 5.00 1.87 -10.47
CA VAL A 567 5.38 0.45 -10.53
C VAL A 567 5.81 0.05 -11.94
N ALA A 568 5.05 0.44 -12.97
CA ALA A 568 5.38 0.17 -14.37
C ALA A 568 6.71 0.84 -14.77
N SER A 569 6.95 2.08 -14.33
CA SER A 569 8.21 2.77 -14.57
C SER A 569 9.39 2.05 -13.91
N ALA A 570 9.20 1.51 -12.70
CA ALA A 570 10.23 0.71 -12.03
C ALA A 570 10.52 -0.60 -12.76
N ILE A 571 9.48 -1.32 -13.22
CA ILE A 571 9.62 -2.54 -14.04
C ILE A 571 10.42 -2.23 -15.32
N GLN A 572 10.01 -1.21 -16.07
CA GLN A 572 10.68 -0.79 -17.30
C GLN A 572 12.12 -0.34 -17.03
N TYR A 573 12.39 0.32 -15.91
CA TYR A 573 13.75 0.71 -15.56
C TYR A 573 14.63 -0.52 -15.28
N LEU A 574 14.13 -1.52 -14.55
CA LEU A 574 14.84 -2.79 -14.35
C LEU A 574 15.21 -3.47 -15.68
N GLU A 575 14.31 -3.45 -16.66
CA GLU A 575 14.56 -3.98 -18.01
C GLU A 575 15.72 -3.24 -18.71
N THR A 576 15.85 -1.91 -18.53
CA THR A 576 16.92 -1.12 -19.14
C THR A 576 18.31 -1.41 -18.55
N LEU A 577 18.37 -2.00 -17.37
CA LEU A 577 19.64 -2.34 -16.70
C LEU A 577 20.25 -3.68 -17.19
N ASN A 578 19.61 -4.33 -18.18
CA ASN A 578 20.12 -5.49 -18.91
C ASN A 578 20.72 -6.60 -18.02
N GLY A 579 20.04 -6.93 -16.92
CA GLY A 579 20.43 -8.01 -16.03
C GLY A 579 21.66 -7.73 -15.16
N SER A 580 22.07 -6.47 -15.02
CA SER A 580 23.16 -6.11 -14.11
C SER A 580 22.79 -6.19 -12.63
N ILE A 581 21.47 -6.26 -12.31
CA ILE A 581 20.98 -6.25 -10.93
C ILE A 581 20.82 -7.68 -10.43
N GLU A 582 21.57 -8.01 -9.39
CA GLU A 582 21.55 -9.30 -8.73
C GLU A 582 20.76 -9.27 -7.40
N HIS A 583 20.64 -8.08 -6.78
CA HIS A 583 20.00 -7.94 -5.47
C HIS A 583 19.02 -6.77 -5.42
N LEU A 584 17.86 -7.00 -4.76
CA LEU A 584 16.87 -5.99 -4.42
C LEU A 584 16.75 -5.89 -2.90
N VAL A 585 16.98 -4.70 -2.34
CA VAL A 585 16.91 -4.45 -0.90
C VAL A 585 15.73 -3.53 -0.62
N PHE A 586 14.66 -4.09 -0.07
CA PHE A 586 13.46 -3.34 0.26
C PHE A 586 13.58 -2.67 1.63
N ILE A 587 13.45 -1.35 1.66
CA ILE A 587 13.43 -0.58 2.90
C ILE A 587 11.98 -0.31 3.28
N GLY A 588 11.57 -0.85 4.42
CA GLY A 588 10.21 -0.71 4.94
C GLY A 588 9.51 -2.06 5.19
N ASP A 589 8.33 -1.96 5.80
CA ASP A 589 7.51 -3.10 6.20
C ASP A 589 6.55 -3.59 5.09
N GLU A 590 5.67 -4.54 5.42
CA GLU A 590 4.66 -5.08 4.49
C GLU A 590 3.55 -4.08 4.13
N ASN A 591 3.39 -2.97 4.87
CA ASN A 591 2.44 -1.91 4.52
C ASN A 591 2.99 -1.02 3.39
N GLN A 592 4.31 -0.94 3.25
CA GLN A 592 4.97 -0.17 2.20
C GLN A 592 5.19 -1.01 0.95
N PHE A 593 5.61 -2.26 1.11
CA PHE A 593 5.82 -3.21 0.02
C PHE A 593 5.26 -4.58 0.41
N ASN A 594 4.07 -4.89 -0.05
CA ASN A 594 3.48 -6.20 0.20
C ASN A 594 4.19 -7.30 -0.63
N ARG A 595 3.81 -8.57 -0.39
CA ARG A 595 4.41 -9.71 -1.09
C ARG A 595 4.27 -9.65 -2.61
N VAL A 596 3.17 -9.05 -3.10
CA VAL A 596 2.92 -8.95 -4.55
C VAL A 596 3.82 -7.91 -5.18
N ASP A 597 4.03 -6.75 -4.52
CA ASP A 597 4.92 -5.70 -5.01
C ASP A 597 6.35 -6.21 -5.11
N LYS A 598 6.83 -6.91 -4.06
CA LYS A 598 8.16 -7.55 -4.06
C LYS A 598 8.28 -8.57 -5.19
N ARG A 599 7.27 -9.45 -5.35
CA ARG A 599 7.22 -10.45 -6.42
C ARG A 599 7.27 -9.83 -7.81
N LEU A 600 6.56 -8.73 -8.04
CA LEU A 600 6.58 -8.01 -9.33
C LEU A 600 7.98 -7.52 -9.67
N LEU A 601 8.65 -6.84 -8.75
CA LEU A 601 10.00 -6.30 -8.99
C LEU A 601 11.05 -7.40 -9.11
N MET A 602 10.94 -8.50 -8.34
CA MET A 602 11.79 -9.68 -8.49
C MET A 602 11.63 -10.34 -9.86
N LYS A 603 10.39 -10.49 -10.33
CA LYS A 603 10.12 -10.99 -11.68
C LYS A 603 10.69 -10.08 -12.77
N ALA A 604 10.53 -8.76 -12.62
CA ALA A 604 11.09 -7.80 -13.57
C ALA A 604 12.62 -7.88 -13.63
N ALA A 605 13.30 -7.98 -12.49
CA ALA A 605 14.74 -8.18 -12.43
C ALA A 605 15.19 -9.49 -13.10
N ALA A 606 14.48 -10.60 -12.84
CA ALA A 606 14.77 -11.89 -13.45
C ALA A 606 14.50 -11.92 -14.97
N LEU A 607 13.49 -11.18 -15.46
CA LEU A 607 13.23 -11.01 -16.89
C LEU A 607 14.38 -10.24 -17.56
N ALA A 608 14.87 -9.19 -16.93
CA ALA A 608 16.00 -8.40 -17.43
C ALA A 608 17.30 -9.22 -17.55
N GLN A 609 17.53 -10.20 -16.68
CA GLN A 609 18.71 -11.09 -16.71
C GLN A 609 18.73 -12.06 -17.91
N ARG A 610 17.59 -12.26 -18.60
CA ARG A 610 17.48 -13.20 -19.74
C ARG A 610 17.64 -12.52 -21.11
N HIS A 611 17.62 -11.21 -21.15
CA HIS A 611 17.83 -10.41 -22.35
C HIS A 611 19.27 -9.91 -22.45
#